data_a6f7ae1a6f0b32bb2a3dfc5b560a852f
#
_entry.id   a6f7ae1a6f0b32bb2a3dfc5b560a852f
#
_cell.length_a   1.000
_cell.length_b   1.000
_cell.length_c   1.000
_cell.angle_alpha   90.00
_cell.angle_beta   90.00
_cell.angle_gamma   90.00
#
_symmetry.space_group_name_H-M   'P 1'
#
loop_
_entity.id
_entity.type
_entity.pdbx_description
1 polymer ?
#
loop_
_entity_poly.entity_id
_entity_poly.type
_entity_poly.pdbx_seq_one_letter_code
_entity_poly.pdbx_strand_id
1 'polypeptide(L)'
;MWEYRTPDELFERTEDVPITKEDVRAIAISKLRLKDGYTAIDVGCGSGSITVELCLQMPKGRVYAIDFDENAVALTKKNLLKFGVSSSNAEVIHAKAQDILPSLPQVDAVVVGGTWGDTRQVIELACGRLKKGGRIVIDTILLETTYHALAVVDALQLRDVDVTQVTIAKARRVTIGTMMLARNPVMIISATKPL
;
A
#
# COMPACT_ATOMS: atom_id res chain seq x y z
N MET A 1 -8.55 -21.43 -1.91
CA MET A 1 -7.29 -20.68 -1.73
C MET A 1 -7.24 -19.60 -2.81
N TRP A 2 -7.14 -18.32 -2.42
CA TRP A 2 -7.08 -17.19 -3.36
C TRP A 2 -5.62 -17.03 -3.80
N GLU A 3 -5.24 -17.56 -4.96
CA GLU A 3 -3.83 -17.64 -5.35
C GLU A 3 -3.23 -16.33 -5.90
N TYR A 4 -4.07 -15.35 -6.33
CA TYR A 4 -3.54 -14.19 -7.06
C TYR A 4 -4.13 -12.82 -6.67
N ARG A 5 -5.29 -12.73 -6.04
CA ARG A 5 -5.88 -11.48 -5.56
C ARG A 5 -7.03 -11.72 -4.59
N THR A 6 -7.27 -10.77 -3.71
CA THR A 6 -8.35 -10.82 -2.73
C THR A 6 -9.47 -9.86 -3.17
N PRO A 7 -10.69 -10.34 -3.51
CA PRO A 7 -11.81 -9.49 -3.89
C PRO A 7 -12.17 -8.45 -2.82
N ASP A 8 -12.57 -7.24 -3.24
CA ASP A 8 -12.94 -6.15 -2.32
C ASP A 8 -14.12 -6.53 -1.42
N GLU A 9 -15.02 -7.41 -1.86
CA GLU A 9 -16.22 -7.87 -1.13
C GLU A 9 -15.87 -8.69 0.12
N LEU A 10 -14.67 -9.25 0.18
CA LEU A 10 -14.22 -10.04 1.32
C LEU A 10 -13.72 -9.18 2.48
N PHE A 11 -13.42 -7.90 2.24
CA PHE A 11 -12.95 -7.01 3.29
C PHE A 11 -14.11 -6.40 4.08
N GLU A 12 -13.95 -6.30 5.40
CA GLU A 12 -14.73 -5.37 6.21
C GLU A 12 -14.41 -3.94 5.75
N ARG A 13 -15.46 -3.11 5.64
CA ARG A 13 -15.34 -1.73 5.13
C ARG A 13 -16.23 -0.81 5.93
N THR A 14 -15.81 0.44 6.04
CA THR A 14 -16.61 1.57 6.50
C THR A 14 -16.63 2.65 5.43
N GLU A 15 -17.51 3.62 5.53
CA GLU A 15 -17.58 4.72 4.54
C GLU A 15 -16.39 5.67 4.69
N ASP A 16 -15.88 5.84 5.91
CA ASP A 16 -14.85 6.82 6.24
C ASP A 16 -13.42 6.31 6.03
N VAL A 17 -13.20 4.98 6.00
CA VAL A 17 -11.87 4.40 5.84
C VAL A 17 -11.68 3.90 4.41
N PRO A 18 -10.72 4.47 3.67
CA PRO A 18 -10.49 4.08 2.28
C PRO A 18 -9.97 2.64 2.14
N ILE A 19 -10.27 2.04 0.99
CA ILE A 19 -9.71 0.76 0.56
C ILE A 19 -9.05 0.93 -0.82
N THR A 20 -7.80 0.48 -0.95
CA THR A 20 -7.18 0.31 -2.26
C THR A 20 -7.89 -0.80 -3.01
N LYS A 21 -8.52 -0.44 -4.14
CA LYS A 21 -9.37 -1.36 -4.89
C LYS A 21 -8.57 -2.53 -5.47
N GLU A 22 -9.22 -3.70 -5.59
CA GLU A 22 -8.58 -4.97 -5.97
C GLU A 22 -7.69 -4.86 -7.21
N ASP A 23 -8.16 -4.16 -8.26
CA ASP A 23 -7.42 -4.04 -9.52
C ASP A 23 -6.16 -3.16 -9.34
N VAL A 24 -6.26 -2.06 -8.60
CA VAL A 24 -5.11 -1.19 -8.26
C VAL A 24 -4.15 -1.93 -7.33
N ARG A 25 -4.68 -2.59 -6.29
CA ARG A 25 -3.93 -3.38 -5.32
C ARG A 25 -3.10 -4.48 -5.99
N ALA A 26 -3.71 -5.22 -6.94
CA ALA A 26 -3.00 -6.26 -7.69
C ALA A 26 -1.80 -5.71 -8.46
N ILE A 27 -1.95 -4.54 -9.10
CA ILE A 27 -0.85 -3.87 -9.82
C ILE A 27 0.21 -3.38 -8.83
N ALA A 28 -0.18 -2.70 -7.75
CA ALA A 28 0.74 -2.18 -6.74
C ALA A 28 1.59 -3.30 -6.13
N ILE A 29 0.97 -4.39 -5.71
CA ILE A 29 1.65 -5.56 -5.15
C ILE A 29 2.62 -6.20 -6.16
N SER A 30 2.21 -6.33 -7.43
CA SER A 30 3.08 -6.92 -8.46
C SER A 30 4.38 -6.13 -8.67
N LYS A 31 4.31 -4.79 -8.52
CA LYS A 31 5.48 -3.88 -8.66
C LYS A 31 6.48 -3.99 -7.52
N LEU A 32 6.11 -4.54 -6.36
CA LEU A 32 7.01 -4.76 -5.22
C LEU A 32 7.99 -5.91 -5.44
N ARG A 33 7.71 -6.84 -6.37
CA ARG A 33 8.55 -8.02 -6.65
C ARG A 33 8.85 -8.81 -5.37
N LEU A 34 7.80 -9.09 -4.59
CA LEU A 34 7.91 -9.72 -3.28
C LEU A 34 8.54 -11.12 -3.36
N LYS A 35 9.20 -11.52 -2.27
CA LYS A 35 9.67 -12.89 -2.05
C LYS A 35 9.21 -13.36 -0.67
N ASP A 36 8.96 -14.65 -0.54
CA ASP A 36 8.64 -15.26 0.74
C ASP A 36 9.73 -14.94 1.79
N GLY A 37 9.31 -14.57 2.99
CA GLY A 37 10.23 -14.16 4.07
C GLY A 37 10.71 -12.71 4.02
N TYR A 38 10.28 -11.89 3.03
CA TYR A 38 10.56 -10.46 3.04
C TYR A 38 9.88 -9.75 4.23
N THR A 39 10.46 -8.63 4.62
CA THR A 39 9.85 -7.69 5.56
C THR A 39 9.35 -6.46 4.80
N ALA A 40 8.15 -5.99 5.13
CA ALA A 40 7.55 -4.84 4.47
C ALA A 40 6.97 -3.82 5.47
N ILE A 41 6.84 -2.57 5.01
CA ILE A 41 6.08 -1.51 5.69
C ILE A 41 4.93 -1.08 4.78
N ASP A 42 3.73 -0.93 5.36
CA ASP A 42 2.54 -0.36 4.72
C ASP A 42 2.18 0.94 5.42
N VAL A 43 2.44 2.08 4.77
CA VAL A 43 2.21 3.43 5.31
C VAL A 43 0.86 3.96 4.86
N GLY A 44 0.00 4.29 5.81
CA GLY A 44 -1.39 4.65 5.55
C GLY A 44 -2.20 3.42 5.18
N CYS A 45 -2.21 2.41 6.06
CA CYS A 45 -2.76 1.08 5.74
C CYS A 45 -4.30 1.08 5.55
N GLY A 46 -5.01 2.09 6.05
CA GLY A 46 -6.45 2.25 5.87
C GLY A 46 -7.25 1.03 6.31
N SER A 47 -7.96 0.41 5.39
CA SER A 47 -8.70 -0.84 5.65
C SER A 47 -7.82 -2.07 5.80
N GLY A 48 -6.50 -1.96 5.60
CA GLY A 48 -5.55 -3.08 5.65
C GLY A 48 -5.55 -3.95 4.40
N SER A 49 -6.13 -3.50 3.30
CA SER A 49 -6.24 -4.32 2.09
C SER A 49 -4.88 -4.64 1.46
N ILE A 50 -3.95 -3.67 1.45
CA ILE A 50 -2.55 -3.89 1.03
C ILE A 50 -1.83 -4.76 2.07
N THR A 51 -1.99 -4.47 3.36
CA THR A 51 -1.37 -5.24 4.46
C THR A 51 -1.72 -6.73 4.37
N VAL A 52 -3.00 -7.06 4.15
CA VAL A 52 -3.46 -8.45 3.98
C VAL A 52 -2.77 -9.12 2.80
N GLU A 53 -2.74 -8.47 1.63
CA GLU A 53 -2.08 -9.02 0.45
C GLU A 53 -0.58 -9.24 0.67
N LEU A 54 0.11 -8.29 1.31
CA LEU A 54 1.53 -8.44 1.68
C LEU A 54 1.73 -9.69 2.55
N CYS A 55 0.90 -9.88 3.58
CA CYS A 55 1.00 -11.05 4.47
C CYS A 55 0.71 -12.36 3.74
N LEU A 56 -0.30 -12.39 2.87
CA LEU A 56 -0.65 -13.60 2.11
C LEU A 56 0.44 -14.00 1.11
N GLN A 57 1.13 -13.01 0.51
CA GLN A 57 2.23 -13.28 -0.41
C GLN A 57 3.58 -13.54 0.27
N MET A 58 3.71 -13.15 1.53
CA MET A 58 4.91 -13.36 2.34
C MET A 58 4.57 -14.10 3.63
N PRO A 59 4.10 -15.38 3.58
CA PRO A 59 3.63 -16.09 4.76
C PRO A 59 4.71 -16.33 5.84
N LYS A 60 5.99 -16.29 5.47
CA LYS A 60 7.14 -16.34 6.39
C LYS A 60 7.76 -14.96 6.66
N GLY A 61 7.16 -13.91 6.11
CA GLY A 61 7.61 -12.53 6.23
C GLY A 61 6.99 -11.80 7.41
N ARG A 62 7.27 -10.49 7.49
CA ARG A 62 6.68 -9.61 8.49
C ARG A 62 6.26 -8.29 7.86
N VAL A 63 5.09 -7.79 8.22
CA VAL A 63 4.54 -6.52 7.75
C VAL A 63 4.30 -5.59 8.93
N TYR A 64 4.79 -4.35 8.84
CA TYR A 64 4.49 -3.25 9.75
C TYR A 64 3.48 -2.34 9.06
N ALA A 65 2.23 -2.37 9.52
CA ALA A 65 1.14 -1.55 8.98
C ALA A 65 0.93 -0.33 9.88
N ILE A 66 1.00 0.86 9.31
CA ILE A 66 0.96 2.13 10.07
C ILE A 66 -0.25 2.93 9.61
N ASP A 67 -1.04 3.41 10.56
CA ASP A 67 -2.03 4.45 10.31
C ASP A 67 -2.16 5.36 11.54
N PHE A 68 -2.47 6.63 11.32
CA PHE A 68 -2.71 7.58 12.41
C PHE A 68 -4.20 7.61 12.83
N ASP A 69 -5.10 7.07 11.99
CA ASP A 69 -6.53 6.96 12.29
C ASP A 69 -6.80 5.66 13.05
N GLU A 70 -7.33 5.80 14.27
CA GLU A 70 -7.69 4.66 15.11
C GLU A 70 -8.73 3.73 14.45
N ASN A 71 -9.67 4.27 13.67
CA ASN A 71 -10.67 3.48 12.95
C ASN A 71 -10.02 2.63 11.86
N ALA A 72 -9.04 3.19 11.14
CA ALA A 72 -8.26 2.47 10.15
C ALA A 72 -7.45 1.33 10.79
N VAL A 73 -6.79 1.60 11.92
CA VAL A 73 -6.06 0.59 12.70
C VAL A 73 -6.98 -0.55 13.17
N ALA A 74 -8.16 -0.20 13.71
CA ALA A 74 -9.14 -1.19 14.16
C ALA A 74 -9.67 -2.05 13.00
N LEU A 75 -9.93 -1.42 11.85
CA LEU A 75 -10.41 -2.10 10.64
C LEU A 75 -9.34 -3.01 10.04
N THR A 76 -8.09 -2.55 9.97
CA THR A 76 -6.94 -3.35 9.53
C THR A 76 -6.81 -4.61 10.39
N LYS A 77 -6.86 -4.49 11.73
CA LYS A 77 -6.81 -5.65 12.64
C LYS A 77 -7.95 -6.64 12.41
N LYS A 78 -9.18 -6.16 12.18
CA LYS A 78 -10.33 -7.01 11.85
C LYS A 78 -10.11 -7.77 10.54
N ASN A 79 -9.63 -7.09 9.50
CA ASN A 79 -9.37 -7.73 8.22
C ASN A 79 -8.23 -8.75 8.31
N LEU A 80 -7.12 -8.44 8.98
CA LEU A 80 -6.05 -9.42 9.21
C LEU A 80 -6.57 -10.70 9.89
N LEU A 81 -7.38 -10.57 10.93
CA LEU A 81 -8.00 -11.71 11.62
C LEU A 81 -8.92 -12.49 10.67
N LYS A 82 -9.78 -11.81 9.90
CA LYS A 82 -10.72 -12.42 8.96
C LYS A 82 -10.01 -13.24 7.88
N PHE A 83 -8.85 -12.79 7.43
CA PHE A 83 -8.01 -13.51 6.46
C PHE A 83 -7.06 -14.53 7.08
N GLY A 84 -7.14 -14.75 8.39
CA GLY A 84 -6.31 -15.75 9.09
C GLY A 84 -4.83 -15.39 9.18
N VAL A 85 -4.50 -14.09 9.07
CA VAL A 85 -3.11 -13.63 9.19
C VAL A 85 -2.65 -13.74 10.64
N SER A 86 -1.50 -14.41 10.85
CA SER A 86 -0.91 -14.55 12.18
C SER A 86 -0.38 -13.22 12.72
N SER A 87 -0.50 -13.00 14.03
CA SER A 87 0.11 -11.85 14.72
C SER A 87 1.64 -11.83 14.63
N SER A 88 2.26 -12.96 14.34
CA SER A 88 3.70 -13.00 14.04
C SER A 88 4.06 -12.44 12.66
N ASN A 89 3.08 -12.41 11.74
CA ASN A 89 3.29 -11.96 10.35
C ASN A 89 2.94 -10.48 10.14
N ALA A 90 2.07 -9.91 10.98
CA ALA A 90 1.68 -8.49 10.90
C ALA A 90 1.70 -7.79 12.25
N GLU A 91 2.17 -6.56 12.26
CA GLU A 91 2.08 -5.64 13.38
C GLU A 91 1.38 -4.35 12.92
N VAL A 92 0.26 -4.00 13.57
CA VAL A 92 -0.53 -2.80 13.22
C VAL A 92 -0.28 -1.73 14.27
N ILE A 93 0.29 -0.62 13.83
CA ILE A 93 0.79 0.48 14.66
C ILE A 93 -0.10 1.71 14.48
N HIS A 94 -0.69 2.19 15.57
CA HIS A 94 -1.42 3.45 15.61
C HIS A 94 -0.43 4.58 15.89
N ALA A 95 0.04 5.26 14.86
CA ALA A 95 0.98 6.37 14.96
C ALA A 95 1.01 7.19 13.66
N LYS A 96 1.52 8.42 13.75
CA LYS A 96 1.91 9.15 12.54
C LYS A 96 3.16 8.51 11.94
N ALA A 97 3.19 8.38 10.62
CA ALA A 97 4.30 7.76 9.92
C ALA A 97 5.65 8.42 10.23
N GLN A 98 5.68 9.76 10.31
CA GLN A 98 6.89 10.53 10.61
C GLN A 98 7.51 10.17 11.96
N ASP A 99 6.68 9.84 12.95
CA ASP A 99 7.12 9.58 14.31
C ASP A 99 7.67 8.16 14.46
N ILE A 100 7.08 7.18 13.76
CA ILE A 100 7.41 5.76 13.93
C ILE A 100 8.41 5.21 12.91
N LEU A 101 8.40 5.70 11.66
CA LEU A 101 9.29 5.20 10.61
C LEU A 101 10.78 5.19 11.02
N PRO A 102 11.32 6.22 11.69
CA PRO A 102 12.73 6.21 12.10
C PRO A 102 13.13 5.05 13.02
N SER A 103 12.19 4.51 13.80
CA SER A 103 12.42 3.43 14.76
C SER A 103 12.24 2.02 14.19
N LEU A 104 11.59 1.90 13.00
CA LEU A 104 11.36 0.61 12.38
C LEU A 104 12.64 0.00 11.80
N PRO A 105 12.70 -1.34 11.67
CA PRO A 105 13.83 -2.01 11.06
C PRO A 105 13.98 -1.68 9.57
N GLN A 106 15.13 -2.04 9.00
CA GLN A 106 15.33 -2.03 7.56
C GLN A 106 14.47 -3.14 6.91
N VAL A 107 13.78 -2.80 5.82
CA VAL A 107 12.80 -3.66 5.14
C VAL A 107 13.13 -3.86 3.66
N ASP A 108 12.55 -4.91 3.08
CA ASP A 108 12.74 -5.25 1.67
C ASP A 108 11.76 -4.50 0.76
N ALA A 109 10.58 -4.14 1.29
CA ALA A 109 9.54 -3.46 0.54
C ALA A 109 8.82 -2.41 1.38
N VAL A 110 8.38 -1.32 0.73
CA VAL A 110 7.53 -0.29 1.34
C VAL A 110 6.39 0.04 0.39
N VAL A 111 5.18 0.16 0.93
CA VAL A 111 4.03 0.77 0.26
C VAL A 111 3.68 2.07 0.96
N VAL A 112 3.34 3.10 0.20
CA VAL A 112 2.84 4.38 0.71
C VAL A 112 1.50 4.67 0.04
N GLY A 113 0.41 4.49 0.79
CA GLY A 113 -0.96 4.73 0.31
C GLY A 113 -1.59 6.03 0.80
N GLY A 114 -1.08 6.60 1.89
CA GLY A 114 -1.57 7.85 2.47
C GLY A 114 -0.51 8.57 3.28
N THR A 115 -0.38 9.89 3.10
CA THR A 115 0.68 10.71 3.73
C THR A 115 0.15 11.89 4.55
N TRP A 116 -1.14 12.20 4.43
CA TRP A 116 -1.82 13.28 5.15
C TRP A 116 -1.08 14.64 5.16
N GLY A 117 -0.59 15.05 3.99
CA GLY A 117 0.00 16.38 3.79
C GLY A 117 1.53 16.42 3.86
N ASP A 118 2.18 15.52 4.60
CA ASP A 118 3.64 15.47 4.72
C ASP A 118 4.29 14.49 3.72
N THR A 119 3.79 14.49 2.49
CA THR A 119 4.14 13.52 1.44
C THR A 119 5.65 13.38 1.27
N ARG A 120 6.36 14.49 1.16
CA ARG A 120 7.81 14.48 0.92
C ARG A 120 8.55 13.80 2.08
N GLN A 121 8.32 14.26 3.30
CA GLN A 121 8.99 13.74 4.49
C GLN A 121 8.69 12.25 4.71
N VAL A 122 7.41 11.85 4.56
CA VAL A 122 7.01 10.45 4.71
C VAL A 122 7.72 9.55 3.71
N ILE A 123 7.80 9.95 2.43
CA ILE A 123 8.47 9.16 1.40
C ILE A 123 9.99 9.10 1.65
N GLU A 124 10.64 10.21 2.04
CA GLU A 124 12.07 10.23 2.40
C GLU A 124 12.37 9.28 3.57
N LEU A 125 11.57 9.32 4.64
CA LEU A 125 11.71 8.43 5.79
C LEU A 125 11.46 6.96 5.42
N ALA A 126 10.44 6.69 4.61
CA ALA A 126 10.12 5.36 4.12
C ALA A 126 11.26 4.78 3.27
N CYS A 127 11.82 5.57 2.34
CA CYS A 127 13.01 5.20 1.57
C CYS A 127 14.23 4.96 2.47
N GLY A 128 14.33 5.72 3.58
CA GLY A 128 15.34 5.52 4.61
C GLY A 128 15.31 4.13 5.24
N ARG A 129 14.12 3.52 5.32
CA ARG A 129 13.93 2.15 5.85
C ARG A 129 14.16 1.04 4.83
N LEU A 130 14.22 1.34 3.54
CA LEU A 130 14.55 0.31 2.56
C LEU A 130 15.97 -0.19 2.72
N LYS A 131 16.15 -1.50 2.64
CA LYS A 131 17.46 -2.12 2.37
C LYS A 131 17.94 -1.72 0.99
N LYS A 132 19.24 -1.84 0.73
CA LYS A 132 19.78 -1.73 -0.63
C LYS A 132 19.13 -2.78 -1.53
N GLY A 133 18.70 -2.37 -2.71
CA GLY A 133 17.91 -3.20 -3.63
C GLY A 133 16.43 -3.38 -3.25
N GLY A 134 16.00 -2.84 -2.10
CA GLY A 134 14.59 -2.85 -1.69
C GLY A 134 13.71 -1.96 -2.57
N ARG A 135 12.40 -2.26 -2.61
CA ARG A 135 11.44 -1.58 -3.49
C ARG A 135 10.43 -0.74 -2.72
N ILE A 136 10.11 0.41 -3.30
CA ILE A 136 8.98 1.24 -2.87
C ILE A 136 7.89 1.27 -3.94
N VAL A 137 6.63 1.27 -3.49
CA VAL A 137 5.46 1.58 -4.30
C VAL A 137 4.69 2.70 -3.62
N ILE A 138 4.29 3.71 -4.38
CA ILE A 138 3.53 4.86 -3.90
C ILE A 138 2.26 4.95 -4.73
N ASP A 139 1.10 4.83 -4.07
CA ASP A 139 -0.21 4.93 -4.70
C ASP A 139 -0.82 6.30 -4.37
N THR A 140 -1.24 7.04 -5.38
CA THR A 140 -1.86 8.35 -5.17
C THR A 140 -2.89 8.70 -6.22
N ILE A 141 -3.91 9.47 -5.80
CA ILE A 141 -4.93 10.08 -6.68
C ILE A 141 -4.73 11.59 -6.83
N LEU A 142 -3.79 12.18 -6.06
CA LEU A 142 -3.53 13.62 -6.06
C LEU A 142 -2.31 13.94 -6.91
N LEU A 143 -2.41 14.97 -7.76
CA LEU A 143 -1.31 15.43 -8.60
C LEU A 143 -0.15 15.98 -7.76
N GLU A 144 -0.45 16.70 -6.68
CA GLU A 144 0.54 17.23 -5.75
C GLU A 144 1.35 16.12 -5.09
N THR A 145 0.68 15.06 -4.64
CA THR A 145 1.35 13.86 -4.07
C THR A 145 2.23 13.18 -5.13
N THR A 146 1.74 13.06 -6.37
CA THR A 146 2.52 12.51 -7.49
C THR A 146 3.78 13.35 -7.74
N TYR A 147 3.63 14.67 -7.78
CA TYR A 147 4.77 15.59 -7.99
C TYR A 147 5.82 15.44 -6.87
N HIS A 148 5.38 15.47 -5.61
CA HIS A 148 6.29 15.32 -4.48
C HIS A 148 6.98 13.94 -4.46
N ALA A 149 6.25 12.87 -4.78
CA ALA A 149 6.80 11.53 -4.86
C ALA A 149 7.91 11.44 -5.92
N LEU A 150 7.68 11.96 -7.13
CA LEU A 150 8.67 11.97 -8.20
C LEU A 150 9.89 12.82 -7.82
N ALA A 151 9.69 13.98 -7.19
CA ALA A 151 10.80 14.82 -6.74
C ALA A 151 11.68 14.10 -5.70
N VAL A 152 11.10 13.32 -4.80
CA VAL A 152 11.87 12.51 -3.83
C VAL A 152 12.59 11.36 -4.53
N VAL A 153 11.93 10.66 -5.44
CA VAL A 153 12.53 9.58 -6.23
C VAL A 153 13.78 10.06 -6.95
N ASP A 154 13.70 11.23 -7.59
CA ASP A 154 14.82 11.85 -8.30
C ASP A 154 15.93 12.32 -7.33
N ALA A 155 15.56 12.99 -6.24
CA ALA A 155 16.53 13.49 -5.26
C ALA A 155 17.32 12.36 -4.57
N LEU A 156 16.68 11.22 -4.32
CA LEU A 156 17.31 10.04 -3.74
C LEU A 156 17.96 9.12 -4.79
N GLN A 157 17.92 9.50 -6.07
CA GLN A 157 18.49 8.75 -7.19
C GLN A 157 18.03 7.28 -7.21
N LEU A 158 16.73 7.05 -6.90
CA LEU A 158 16.18 5.70 -6.95
C LEU A 158 16.25 5.17 -8.39
N ARG A 159 16.36 3.85 -8.54
CA ARG A 159 16.50 3.17 -9.85
C ARG A 159 15.23 2.40 -10.20
N ASP A 160 15.17 1.89 -11.43
CA ASP A 160 14.02 1.13 -11.96
C ASP A 160 12.69 1.85 -11.69
N VAL A 161 12.69 3.16 -11.92
CA VAL A 161 11.50 4.00 -11.73
C VAL A 161 10.48 3.65 -12.80
N ASP A 162 9.28 3.32 -12.36
CA ASP A 162 8.14 3.08 -13.24
C ASP A 162 6.95 3.88 -12.72
N VAL A 163 6.31 4.63 -13.61
CA VAL A 163 5.13 5.44 -13.31
C VAL A 163 3.98 4.94 -14.16
N THR A 164 2.98 4.38 -13.53
CA THR A 164 1.82 3.80 -14.21
C THR A 164 0.54 4.50 -13.76
N GLN A 165 -0.23 5.04 -14.69
CA GLN A 165 -1.60 5.48 -14.40
C GLN A 165 -2.57 4.34 -14.64
N VAL A 166 -3.39 4.05 -13.63
CA VAL A 166 -4.44 3.02 -13.71
C VAL A 166 -5.81 3.70 -13.73
N THR A 167 -6.56 3.48 -14.80
CA THR A 167 -7.94 3.94 -14.94
C THR A 167 -8.86 2.73 -15.05
N ILE A 168 -9.84 2.63 -14.14
CA ILE A 168 -10.73 1.48 -14.04
C ILE A 168 -12.17 1.95 -14.20
N ALA A 169 -12.93 1.23 -15.04
CA ALA A 169 -14.38 1.32 -15.09
C ALA A 169 -14.97 -0.08 -14.89
N LYS A 170 -15.94 -0.21 -13.99
CA LYS A 170 -16.63 -1.49 -13.75
C LYS A 170 -18.07 -1.43 -14.20
N ALA A 171 -18.54 -2.52 -14.80
CA ALA A 171 -19.92 -2.65 -15.25
C ALA A 171 -20.87 -2.67 -14.04
N ARG A 172 -21.96 -1.93 -14.14
CA ARG A 172 -23.08 -1.95 -13.20
C ARG A 172 -24.40 -2.17 -13.95
N ARG A 173 -25.14 -3.19 -13.57
CA ARG A 173 -26.49 -3.44 -14.11
C ARG A 173 -27.45 -2.38 -13.60
N VAL A 174 -28.24 -1.80 -14.50
CA VAL A 174 -29.36 -0.89 -14.24
C VAL A 174 -30.59 -1.38 -14.94
N THR A 175 -31.78 -0.79 -14.65
CA THR A 175 -33.06 -1.25 -15.17
C THR A 175 -33.10 -1.37 -16.70
N ILE A 176 -32.45 -0.46 -17.41
CA ILE A 176 -32.52 -0.36 -18.89
C ILE A 176 -31.28 -0.94 -19.59
N GLY A 177 -30.30 -1.50 -18.84
CA GLY A 177 -29.08 -2.02 -19.46
C GLY A 177 -27.91 -2.19 -18.50
N THR A 178 -26.68 -2.05 -19.03
CA THR A 178 -25.44 -2.10 -18.25
C THR A 178 -24.64 -0.83 -18.53
N MET A 179 -24.30 -0.10 -17.48
CA MET A 179 -23.47 1.09 -17.57
C MET A 179 -22.07 0.83 -17.02
N MET A 180 -21.07 1.57 -17.54
CA MET A 180 -19.72 1.56 -16.97
C MET A 180 -19.58 2.69 -15.96
N LEU A 181 -19.14 2.36 -14.74
CA LEU A 181 -18.84 3.31 -13.68
C LEU A 181 -17.31 3.50 -13.62
N ALA A 182 -16.84 4.67 -14.02
CA ALA A 182 -15.45 5.05 -13.90
C ALA A 182 -15.10 5.36 -12.44
N ARG A 183 -13.87 5.05 -12.08
CA ARG A 183 -13.24 5.42 -10.80
C ARG A 183 -12.16 6.48 -11.05
N ASN A 184 -11.76 7.19 -10.00
CA ASN A 184 -10.64 8.11 -10.09
C ASN A 184 -9.41 7.35 -10.60
N PRO A 185 -8.66 7.94 -11.54
CA PRO A 185 -7.35 7.41 -11.91
C PRO A 185 -6.44 7.36 -10.69
N VAL A 186 -5.62 6.30 -10.59
CA VAL A 186 -4.61 6.14 -9.55
C VAL A 186 -3.24 6.14 -10.22
N MET A 187 -2.33 6.98 -9.73
CA MET A 187 -0.91 6.93 -10.12
C MET A 187 -0.20 5.94 -9.20
N ILE A 188 0.48 4.98 -9.79
CA ILE A 188 1.34 4.01 -9.10
C ILE A 188 2.78 4.30 -9.50
N ILE A 189 3.57 4.77 -8.56
CA ILE A 189 5.00 5.04 -8.74
C ILE A 189 5.76 3.93 -8.03
N SER A 190 6.63 3.24 -8.74
CA SER A 190 7.51 2.23 -8.14
C SER A 190 8.96 2.50 -8.43
N ALA A 191 9.84 2.23 -7.47
CA ALA A 191 11.27 2.45 -7.62
C ALA A 191 12.08 1.49 -6.73
N THR A 192 13.37 1.36 -7.02
CA THR A 192 14.33 0.51 -6.28
C THR A 192 15.40 1.38 -5.62
N LYS A 193 15.68 1.14 -4.34
CA LYS A 193 16.81 1.78 -3.66
C LYS A 193 18.13 1.28 -4.26
N PRO A 194 19.09 2.16 -4.61
CA PRO A 194 20.40 1.74 -5.12
C PRO A 194 21.14 0.75 -4.19
N LEU A 195 22.01 -0.07 -4.79
CA LEU A 195 22.88 -1.03 -4.06
C LEU A 195 23.92 -0.34 -3.18
#